data_716855e1f65bc446bbace0f5af16a369
#
_entry.id   716855e1f65bc446bbace0f5af16a369
#
_cell.length_a   1.000
_cell.length_b   1.000
_cell.length_c   1.000
_cell.angle_alpha   90.00
_cell.angle_beta   90.00
_cell.angle_gamma   90.00
#
_symmetry.space_group_name_H-M   'P 1'
#
loop_
_entity.id
_entity.type
_entity.pdbx_description
1 polymer ?
#
loop_
_entity_poly.entity_id
_entity_poly.type
_entity_poly.pdbx_seq_one_letter_code
_entity_poly.pdbx_strand_id
1 'polypeptide(L)'
;MYDLDRYRGCLLGGAAGDALGYPVEFLSLSDIRARYGPAGITSYALQHGVAQISDDTQMTLFTANGLLFFETRRRIGAPGGGSVIDAVTACYRDWLTTQREPFRPETRNHTAWLMNVPELYQRRAPGITCMEAITKAPGGTIDRPNNQSKVCGGNLRE
;
A
#
# COMPACT_ATOMS: atom_id res chain seq x y z
N MET A 1 -26.04 -2.89 7.93
CA MET A 1 -25.35 -4.16 7.66
C MET A 1 -24.13 -3.83 6.80
N TYR A 2 -22.93 -4.13 7.28
CA TYR A 2 -21.70 -3.89 6.49
C TYR A 2 -21.63 -4.94 5.40
N ASP A 3 -21.48 -4.47 4.15
CA ASP A 3 -21.38 -5.33 2.99
C ASP A 3 -19.91 -5.74 2.79
N LEU A 4 -19.53 -6.91 3.31
CA LEU A 4 -18.17 -7.42 3.21
C LEU A 4 -17.71 -7.60 1.75
N ASP A 5 -18.63 -7.86 0.83
CA ASP A 5 -18.29 -8.06 -0.58
C ASP A 5 -17.88 -6.75 -1.25
N ARG A 6 -18.42 -5.61 -0.79
CA ARG A 6 -17.95 -4.30 -1.26
C ARG A 6 -16.53 -4.00 -0.81
N TYR A 7 -16.19 -4.30 0.45
CA TYR A 7 -14.81 -4.12 0.94
C TYR A 7 -13.84 -5.05 0.21
N ARG A 8 -14.20 -6.32 0.03
CA ARG A 8 -13.40 -7.27 -0.75
C ARG A 8 -13.26 -6.81 -2.21
N GLY A 9 -14.36 -6.38 -2.83
CA GLY A 9 -14.38 -5.87 -4.19
C GLY A 9 -13.49 -4.64 -4.37
N CYS A 10 -13.47 -3.72 -3.40
CA CYS A 10 -12.59 -2.56 -3.40
C CYS A 10 -11.11 -2.98 -3.38
N LEU A 11 -10.70 -3.82 -2.44
CA LEU A 11 -9.32 -4.25 -2.31
C LEU A 11 -8.85 -5.12 -3.49
N LEU A 12 -9.68 -6.08 -3.91
CA LEU A 12 -9.34 -6.97 -5.03
C LEU A 12 -9.38 -6.23 -6.36
N GLY A 13 -10.34 -5.33 -6.56
CA GLY A 13 -10.45 -4.52 -7.77
C GLY A 13 -9.27 -3.55 -7.92
N GLY A 14 -8.86 -2.91 -6.82
CA GLY A 14 -7.67 -2.06 -6.79
C GLY A 14 -6.41 -2.86 -7.12
N ALA A 15 -6.21 -4.00 -6.47
CA ALA A 15 -5.07 -4.88 -6.74
C ALA A 15 -5.05 -5.43 -8.18
N ALA A 16 -6.21 -5.75 -8.74
CA ALA A 16 -6.34 -6.20 -10.13
C ALA A 16 -5.98 -5.09 -11.12
N GLY A 17 -6.44 -3.85 -10.87
CA GLY A 17 -6.09 -2.69 -11.69
C GLY A 17 -4.61 -2.34 -11.60
N ASP A 18 -4.05 -2.31 -10.39
CA ASP A 18 -2.62 -2.11 -10.14
C ASP A 18 -1.78 -3.17 -10.87
N ALA A 19 -2.09 -4.45 -10.72
CA ALA A 19 -1.37 -5.52 -11.37
C ALA A 19 -1.45 -5.49 -12.90
N LEU A 20 -2.49 -4.91 -13.48
CA LEU A 20 -2.60 -4.67 -14.92
C LEU A 20 -1.74 -3.46 -15.35
N GLY A 21 -1.76 -2.38 -14.57
CA GLY A 21 -1.08 -1.13 -14.88
C GLY A 21 0.41 -1.12 -14.57
N TYR A 22 0.83 -1.79 -13.52
CA TYR A 22 2.21 -1.78 -13.01
C TYR A 22 3.29 -2.08 -14.07
N PRO A 23 3.13 -3.07 -14.97
CA PRO A 23 4.13 -3.35 -16.00
C PRO A 23 4.37 -2.22 -17.02
N VAL A 24 3.47 -1.24 -17.07
CA VAL A 24 3.53 -0.12 -18.02
C VAL A 24 3.68 1.24 -17.34
N GLU A 25 3.67 1.30 -16.01
CA GLU A 25 3.66 2.52 -15.20
C GLU A 25 4.77 3.51 -15.60
N PHE A 26 5.98 3.01 -15.88
CA PHE A 26 7.15 3.83 -16.24
C PHE A 26 7.47 3.84 -17.74
N LEU A 27 6.57 3.33 -18.58
CA LEU A 27 6.75 3.29 -20.01
C LEU A 27 6.11 4.51 -20.69
N SER A 28 6.74 5.00 -21.76
CA SER A 28 6.10 5.97 -22.63
C SER A 28 4.93 5.33 -23.41
N LEU A 29 3.99 6.15 -23.88
CA LEU A 29 2.89 5.64 -24.72
C LEU A 29 3.39 4.93 -25.96
N SER A 30 4.48 5.41 -26.57
CA SER A 30 5.13 4.76 -27.70
C SER A 30 5.65 3.37 -27.36
N ASP A 31 6.30 3.22 -26.21
CA ASP A 31 6.85 1.93 -25.74
C ASP A 31 5.72 0.95 -25.38
N ILE A 32 4.65 1.44 -24.73
CA ILE A 32 3.46 0.64 -24.44
C ILE A 32 2.88 0.07 -25.75
N ARG A 33 2.68 0.94 -26.75
CA ARG A 33 2.13 0.52 -28.05
C ARG A 33 3.06 -0.41 -28.82
N ALA A 34 4.35 -0.18 -28.76
CA ALA A 34 5.35 -1.05 -29.38
C ALA A 34 5.35 -2.45 -28.75
N ARG A 35 5.15 -2.55 -27.42
CA ARG A 35 5.21 -3.81 -26.68
C ARG A 35 3.89 -4.57 -26.67
N TYR A 36 2.77 -3.87 -26.57
CA TYR A 36 1.44 -4.46 -26.34
C TYR A 36 0.45 -4.20 -27.49
N GLY A 37 0.87 -3.52 -28.56
CA GLY A 37 0.01 -3.15 -29.67
C GLY A 37 -0.76 -1.84 -29.47
N PRO A 38 -1.56 -1.41 -30.46
CA PRO A 38 -2.23 -0.10 -30.45
C PRO A 38 -3.25 0.06 -29.33
N ALA A 39 -3.83 -1.02 -28.82
CA ALA A 39 -4.77 -1.01 -27.70
C ALA A 39 -4.08 -0.90 -26.33
N GLY A 40 -2.74 -1.00 -26.27
CA GLY A 40 -1.99 -1.05 -25.01
C GLY A 40 -2.13 -2.39 -24.29
N ILE A 41 -1.82 -2.40 -23.00
CA ILE A 41 -1.90 -3.62 -22.18
C ILE A 41 -3.37 -3.97 -21.90
N THR A 42 -3.80 -5.15 -22.29
CA THR A 42 -5.18 -5.66 -22.12
C THR A 42 -5.25 -6.98 -21.36
N SER A 43 -4.08 -7.52 -20.97
CA SER A 43 -3.97 -8.75 -20.18
C SER A 43 -2.79 -8.64 -19.22
N TYR A 44 -2.81 -9.43 -18.14
CA TYR A 44 -1.75 -9.40 -17.15
C TYR A 44 -0.40 -9.88 -17.71
N ALA A 45 0.65 -9.10 -17.44
CA ALA A 45 2.03 -9.54 -17.66
C ALA A 45 2.47 -10.38 -16.45
N LEU A 46 2.56 -11.69 -16.64
CA LEU A 46 2.89 -12.60 -15.56
C LEU A 46 4.41 -12.75 -15.37
N GLN A 47 4.86 -12.73 -14.12
CA GLN A 47 6.20 -13.13 -13.71
C GLN A 47 6.08 -14.42 -12.89
N HIS A 48 6.67 -15.50 -13.38
CA HIS A 48 6.54 -16.84 -12.77
C HIS A 48 5.08 -17.28 -12.54
N GLY A 49 4.21 -16.92 -13.48
CA GLY A 49 2.78 -17.27 -13.42
C GLY A 49 1.91 -16.36 -12.54
N VAL A 50 2.48 -15.28 -11.97
CA VAL A 50 1.77 -14.35 -11.08
C VAL A 50 1.84 -12.93 -11.62
N ALA A 51 0.70 -12.24 -11.68
CA ALA A 51 0.65 -10.80 -11.93
C ALA A 51 1.16 -10.04 -10.70
N GLN A 52 2.12 -9.15 -10.91
CA GLN A 52 2.77 -8.43 -9.80
C GLN A 52 2.01 -7.14 -9.49
N ILE A 53 1.79 -6.89 -8.22
CA ILE A 53 1.25 -5.63 -7.69
C ILE A 53 2.37 -4.64 -7.42
N SER A 54 2.07 -3.33 -7.36
CA SER A 54 3.00 -2.27 -6.97
C SER A 54 2.91 -1.92 -5.47
N ASP A 55 3.58 -0.84 -5.07
CA ASP A 55 3.43 -0.23 -3.74
C ASP A 55 2.03 0.35 -3.51
N ASP A 56 1.28 0.69 -4.53
CA ASP A 56 -0.10 1.19 -4.41
C ASP A 56 -1.00 0.15 -3.74
N THR A 57 -0.97 -1.10 -4.19
CA THR A 57 -1.70 -2.19 -3.50
C THR A 57 -1.12 -2.46 -2.12
N GLN A 58 0.20 -2.51 -1.98
CA GLN A 58 0.82 -2.76 -0.66
C GLN A 58 0.36 -1.70 0.36
N MET A 59 0.49 -0.42 0.04
CA MET A 59 0.09 0.65 0.96
C MET A 59 -1.42 0.68 1.22
N THR A 60 -2.26 0.36 0.22
CA THR A 60 -3.70 0.21 0.41
C THR A 60 -4.02 -0.88 1.43
N LEU A 61 -3.34 -2.02 1.37
CA LEU A 61 -3.49 -3.10 2.36
C LEU A 61 -3.05 -2.66 3.76
N PHE A 62 -1.93 -1.94 3.88
CA PHE A 62 -1.47 -1.42 5.17
C PHE A 62 -2.38 -0.31 5.71
N THR A 63 -3.03 0.49 4.85
CA THR A 63 -4.11 1.42 5.25
C THR A 63 -5.27 0.65 5.87
N ALA A 64 -5.79 -0.35 5.16
CA ALA A 64 -6.89 -1.18 5.64
C ALA A 64 -6.53 -1.86 6.97
N ASN A 65 -5.29 -2.36 7.10
CA ASN A 65 -4.80 -2.94 8.35
C ASN A 65 -4.82 -1.92 9.50
N GLY A 66 -4.37 -0.68 9.26
CA GLY A 66 -4.38 0.38 10.26
C GLY A 66 -5.79 0.74 10.73
N LEU A 67 -6.75 0.84 9.79
CA LEU A 67 -8.16 1.07 10.10
C LEU A 67 -8.75 -0.07 10.96
N LEU A 68 -8.50 -1.31 10.58
CA LEU A 68 -8.95 -2.49 11.33
C LEU A 68 -8.30 -2.57 12.71
N PHE A 69 -7.02 -2.28 12.82
CA PHE A 69 -6.30 -2.25 14.09
C PHE A 69 -6.90 -1.21 15.04
N PHE A 70 -7.11 0.03 14.55
CA PHE A 70 -7.74 1.10 15.33
C PHE A 70 -9.13 0.69 15.83
N GLU A 71 -9.99 0.22 14.93
CA GLU A 71 -11.36 -0.15 15.26
C GLU A 71 -11.41 -1.34 16.24
N THR A 72 -10.53 -2.32 16.08
CA THR A 72 -10.43 -3.45 17.02
C THR A 72 -10.07 -2.96 18.41
N ARG A 73 -9.02 -2.12 18.55
CA ARG A 73 -8.61 -1.57 19.84
C ARG A 73 -9.72 -0.74 20.50
N ARG A 74 -10.40 0.07 19.69
CA ARG A 74 -11.52 0.88 20.15
C ARG A 74 -12.65 0.00 20.74
N ARG A 75 -13.00 -1.09 20.06
CA ARG A 75 -14.08 -2.00 20.50
C ARG A 75 -13.76 -2.78 21.76
N ILE A 76 -12.51 -3.19 21.92
CA ILE A 76 -12.09 -3.93 23.14
C ILE A 76 -11.70 -3.01 24.30
N GLY A 77 -11.84 -1.69 24.15
CA GLY A 77 -11.49 -0.74 25.22
C GLY A 77 -9.99 -0.75 25.57
N ALA A 78 -9.12 -1.06 24.61
CA ALA A 78 -7.68 -1.15 24.88
C ALA A 78 -7.12 0.22 25.34
N PRO A 79 -6.30 0.27 26.41
CA PRO A 79 -5.70 1.50 26.87
C PRO A 79 -4.73 2.09 25.85
N GLY A 80 -4.49 3.42 25.90
CA GLY A 80 -3.57 4.12 25.00
C GLY A 80 -4.19 4.44 23.65
N GLY A 81 -5.48 4.81 23.62
CA GLY A 81 -6.23 5.14 22.42
C GLY A 81 -5.61 6.31 21.65
N GLY A 82 -4.73 6.01 20.69
CA GLY A 82 -4.33 6.94 19.65
C GLY A 82 -5.48 7.22 18.68
N SER A 83 -5.24 8.11 17.72
CA SER A 83 -6.19 8.38 16.64
C SER A 83 -6.10 7.30 15.54
N VAL A 84 -7.08 7.30 14.63
CA VAL A 84 -7.00 6.49 13.40
C VAL A 84 -5.74 6.83 12.60
N ILE A 85 -5.33 8.09 12.58
CA ILE A 85 -4.11 8.57 11.92
C ILE A 85 -2.87 7.92 12.52
N ASP A 86 -2.79 7.82 13.85
CA ASP A 86 -1.66 7.17 14.53
C ASP A 86 -1.57 5.68 14.16
N ALA A 87 -2.70 5.00 14.11
CA ALA A 87 -2.77 3.58 13.75
C ALA A 87 -2.34 3.34 12.30
N VAL A 88 -2.83 4.13 11.34
CA VAL A 88 -2.44 4.04 9.93
C VAL A 88 -0.96 4.41 9.77
N THR A 89 -0.49 5.46 10.44
CA THR A 89 0.93 5.86 10.42
C THR A 89 1.83 4.75 10.95
N ALA A 90 1.44 4.07 12.03
CA ALA A 90 2.19 2.94 12.58
C ALA A 90 2.27 1.79 11.55
N CYS A 91 1.15 1.45 10.90
CA CYS A 91 1.13 0.45 9.83
C CYS A 91 1.99 0.85 8.62
N TYR A 92 2.03 2.13 8.25
CA TYR A 92 2.92 2.60 7.17
C TYR A 92 4.40 2.52 7.55
N ARG A 93 4.76 2.69 8.82
CA ARG A 93 6.13 2.45 9.30
C ARG A 93 6.50 0.97 9.21
N ASP A 94 5.56 0.10 9.52
CA ASP A 94 5.73 -1.35 9.32
C ASP A 94 5.91 -1.67 7.82
N TRP A 95 5.07 -1.10 6.92
CA TRP A 95 5.27 -1.22 5.49
C TRP A 95 6.66 -0.72 5.05
N LEU A 96 7.13 0.42 5.55
CA LEU A 96 8.46 0.94 5.24
C LEU A 96 9.57 -0.05 5.62
N THR A 97 9.38 -0.80 6.70
CA THR A 97 10.29 -1.89 7.10
C THR A 97 10.32 -2.99 6.04
N THR A 98 9.16 -3.38 5.47
CA THR A 98 9.13 -4.40 4.42
C THR A 98 9.85 -3.98 3.13
N GLN A 99 10.02 -2.66 2.91
CA GLN A 99 10.74 -2.12 1.75
C GLN A 99 12.28 -2.07 1.96
N ARG A 100 12.73 -2.24 3.20
CA ARG A 100 14.15 -2.06 3.59
C ARG A 100 14.81 -3.32 4.13
N GLU A 101 14.03 -4.24 4.69
CA GLU A 101 14.52 -5.43 5.37
C GLU A 101 13.95 -6.70 4.74
N PRO A 102 14.69 -7.80 4.72
CA PRO A 102 14.16 -9.09 4.32
C PRO A 102 13.13 -9.59 5.35
N PHE A 103 12.21 -10.44 4.89
CA PHE A 103 11.28 -11.13 5.78
C PHE A 103 12.04 -11.95 6.84
N ARG A 104 11.64 -11.79 8.09
CA ARG A 104 12.11 -12.59 9.23
C ARG A 104 10.90 -13.06 10.03
N PRO A 105 10.71 -14.37 10.22
CA PRO A 105 9.57 -14.91 10.96
C PRO A 105 9.59 -14.62 12.47
N GLU A 106 10.52 -13.81 12.94
CA GLU A 106 10.66 -13.49 14.36
C GLU A 106 9.65 -12.44 14.81
N THR A 107 9.14 -12.65 16.01
CA THR A 107 8.15 -11.82 16.69
C THR A 107 8.71 -10.44 17.04
N ARG A 108 8.72 -9.52 16.10
CA ARG A 108 8.82 -8.09 16.41
C ARG A 108 7.44 -7.59 16.83
N ASN A 109 7.38 -6.61 17.72
CA ASN A 109 6.16 -5.90 18.06
C ASN A 109 5.75 -5.02 16.88
N HIS A 110 5.00 -5.58 15.93
CA HIS A 110 4.42 -4.85 14.81
C HIS A 110 2.98 -4.46 15.10
N THR A 111 2.54 -3.36 14.51
CA THR A 111 1.13 -2.96 14.50
C THR A 111 0.37 -3.70 13.43
N ALA A 112 0.99 -3.88 12.26
CA ALA A 112 0.37 -4.52 11.12
C ALA A 112 0.55 -6.04 11.13
N TRP A 113 -0.56 -6.80 11.08
CA TRP A 113 -0.50 -8.27 10.90
C TRP A 113 0.12 -8.65 9.56
N LEU A 114 0.06 -7.78 8.57
CA LEU A 114 0.65 -7.94 7.25
C LEU A 114 2.17 -8.15 7.29
N MET A 115 2.82 -7.80 8.40
CA MET A 115 4.24 -8.10 8.62
C MET A 115 4.54 -9.61 8.63
N ASN A 116 3.52 -10.46 8.79
CA ASN A 116 3.63 -11.92 8.72
C ASN A 116 3.46 -12.48 7.29
N VAL A 117 3.33 -11.63 6.27
CA VAL A 117 3.16 -12.01 4.86
C VAL A 117 4.48 -11.82 4.11
N PRO A 118 5.24 -12.90 3.82
CA PRO A 118 6.56 -12.80 3.20
C PRO A 118 6.55 -12.09 1.84
N GLU A 119 5.48 -12.24 1.07
CA GLU A 119 5.32 -11.68 -0.28
C GLU A 119 5.28 -10.15 -0.27
N LEU A 120 4.98 -9.52 0.88
CA LEU A 120 4.99 -8.06 1.04
C LEU A 120 6.39 -7.49 1.31
N TYR A 121 7.41 -8.35 1.55
CA TYR A 121 8.81 -7.94 1.72
C TYR A 121 9.55 -7.80 0.38
N GLN A 122 8.83 -7.42 -0.64
CA GLN A 122 9.41 -7.13 -1.95
C GLN A 122 9.23 -5.65 -2.28
N ARG A 123 10.33 -5.03 -2.71
CA ARG A 123 10.29 -3.64 -3.16
C ARG A 123 9.59 -3.56 -4.52
N ARG A 124 8.44 -2.88 -4.55
CA ARG A 124 7.53 -2.80 -5.70
C ARG A 124 7.36 -1.37 -6.18
N ALA A 125 8.44 -0.78 -6.66
CA ALA A 125 8.51 0.61 -7.12
C ALA A 125 7.99 1.65 -6.10
N PRO A 126 8.34 1.57 -4.80
CA PRO A 126 7.79 2.48 -3.79
C PRO A 126 8.15 3.92 -4.11
N GLY A 127 7.13 4.78 -4.07
CA GLY A 127 7.30 6.22 -4.29
C GLY A 127 8.26 6.83 -3.27
N ILE A 128 9.31 7.50 -3.75
CA ILE A 128 10.33 8.14 -2.89
C ILE A 128 9.67 9.11 -1.92
N THR A 129 8.73 9.91 -2.40
CA THR A 129 7.99 10.89 -1.59
C THR A 129 7.21 10.23 -0.45
N CYS A 130 6.57 9.07 -0.70
CA CYS A 130 5.85 8.31 0.32
C CYS A 130 6.81 7.80 1.39
N MET A 131 7.94 7.19 0.99
CA MET A 131 8.95 6.70 1.93
C MET A 131 9.56 7.82 2.77
N GLU A 132 9.85 8.98 2.17
CA GLU A 132 10.36 10.15 2.89
C GLU A 132 9.34 10.70 3.88
N ALA A 133 8.06 10.84 3.48
CA ALA A 133 7.00 11.34 4.35
C ALA A 133 6.81 10.44 5.58
N ILE A 134 6.83 9.11 5.39
CA ILE A 134 6.70 8.15 6.49
C ILE A 134 7.92 8.18 7.42
N THR A 135 9.11 8.45 6.89
CA THR A 135 10.35 8.53 7.69
C THR A 135 10.36 9.78 8.59
N LYS A 136 9.70 10.87 8.18
CA LYS A 136 9.63 12.12 8.95
C LYS A 136 8.64 11.94 10.13
N ALA A 137 9.12 11.99 11.33
CA ALA A 137 8.30 11.97 12.55
C ALA A 137 8.27 13.39 13.17
N PRO A 138 7.14 13.77 13.83
CA PRO A 138 5.82 13.14 13.82
C PRO A 138 5.18 13.21 12.43
N GLY A 139 4.19 12.34 12.16
CA GLY A 139 3.44 12.36 10.89
C GLY A 139 2.84 13.73 10.56
N GLY A 140 2.60 13.99 9.28
CA GLY A 140 1.87 15.18 8.82
C GLY A 140 0.39 15.10 9.18
N THR A 141 -0.29 16.24 9.06
CA THR A 141 -1.74 16.34 9.11
C THR A 141 -2.24 16.99 7.84
N ILE A 142 -3.56 17.02 7.61
CA ILE A 142 -4.16 17.73 6.46
C ILE A 142 -3.72 19.20 6.46
N ASP A 143 -3.72 19.84 7.63
CA ASP A 143 -3.35 21.27 7.76
C ASP A 143 -1.83 21.52 7.73
N ARG A 144 -1.05 20.50 8.03
CA ARG A 144 0.42 20.56 8.09
C ARG A 144 1.03 19.31 7.43
N PRO A 145 1.02 19.25 6.10
CA PRO A 145 1.58 18.11 5.37
C PRO A 145 3.11 18.02 5.52
N ASN A 146 3.64 16.81 5.56
CA ASN A 146 5.07 16.54 5.68
C ASN A 146 5.88 16.90 4.43
N ASN A 147 5.23 17.05 3.30
CA ASN A 147 5.86 17.37 2.02
C ASN A 147 4.93 18.24 1.16
N GLN A 148 5.49 18.80 0.09
CA GLN A 148 4.78 19.60 -0.90
C GLN A 148 4.64 18.85 -2.24
N SER A 149 4.82 17.56 -2.24
CA SER A 149 4.73 16.73 -3.44
C SER A 149 3.31 16.72 -4.00
N LYS A 150 3.21 16.74 -5.32
CA LYS A 150 1.94 16.68 -6.07
C LYS A 150 1.85 15.41 -6.92
N VAL A 151 2.53 14.34 -6.49
CA VAL A 151 2.44 13.05 -7.17
C VAL A 151 1.10 12.38 -6.90
N CYS A 152 0.59 11.62 -7.86
CA CYS A 152 -0.75 11.02 -7.81
C CYS A 152 -0.91 9.86 -6.81
N GLY A 153 0.18 9.21 -6.41
CA GLY A 153 0.13 8.06 -5.49
C GLY A 153 -0.54 8.32 -4.13
N GLY A 154 -0.67 9.59 -3.71
CA GLY A 154 -1.45 9.98 -2.52
C GLY A 154 -2.96 9.84 -2.74
N ASN A 155 -3.44 10.27 -3.89
CA ASN A 155 -4.88 10.34 -4.21
C ASN A 155 -5.52 8.95 -4.42
N LEU A 156 -4.72 7.93 -4.72
CA LEU A 156 -5.22 6.56 -4.90
C LEU A 156 -5.60 5.88 -3.57
N ARG A 157 -5.28 6.49 -2.43
CA ARG A 157 -5.44 5.90 -1.09
C ARG A 157 -6.42 6.66 -0.20
N GLU A 158 -6.98 7.77 -0.70
CA GLU A 158 -8.05 8.51 -0.06
C GLU A 158 -9.42 7.90 -0.37
#